data_7bc992a2a98c7a2cb5f0c191679b3a1b
#
_entry.id   7bc992a2a98c7a2cb5f0c191679b3a1b
#
_cell.length_a   1.000
_cell.length_b   1.000
_cell.length_c   1.000
_cell.angle_alpha   90.00
_cell.angle_beta   90.00
_cell.angle_gamma   90.00
#
_symmetry.space_group_name_H-M   'P 1'
#
loop_
_entity.id
_entity.type
_entity.pdbx_description
1 polymer ?
#
loop_
_entity_poly.entity_id
_entity_poly.type
_entity_poly.pdbx_seq_one_letter_code
_entity_poly.pdbx_strand_id
1 'polypeptide(L)'
;MTGIGEYMINHHKECDEVFARAEEAVGEADWARAQARFDAFTRQMDRHFDMEGNVLFPEFENKTGHAGGPTQVMRMEHDKMRVVMHEMRAALEAKDAEQYLGLSETFLVLMQQHNFKEEGILYNMIDQVLGDQGEKLLAQLDSVA
;
A
#
# COMPACT_ATOMS: atom_id res chain seq x y z
N MET A 1 11.77 -20.84 0.79
CA MET A 1 10.89 -20.19 1.78
C MET A 1 10.82 -18.70 1.50
N THR A 2 9.62 -18.16 1.37
CA THR A 2 9.43 -16.74 1.05
C THR A 2 9.77 -15.90 2.28
N GLY A 3 10.64 -14.91 2.11
CA GLY A 3 10.95 -13.94 3.16
C GLY A 3 9.84 -12.89 3.27
N ILE A 4 9.88 -12.10 4.36
CA ILE A 4 8.90 -11.04 4.62
C ILE A 4 8.95 -10.01 3.49
N GLY A 5 10.14 -9.58 3.10
CA GLY A 5 10.32 -8.59 2.03
C GLY A 5 9.73 -9.06 0.70
N GLU A 6 10.00 -10.30 0.31
CA GLU A 6 9.46 -10.88 -0.92
C GLU A 6 7.93 -10.94 -0.89
N TYR A 7 7.35 -11.34 0.25
CA TYR A 7 5.91 -11.36 0.45
C TYR A 7 5.30 -9.96 0.22
N MET A 8 5.91 -8.94 0.82
CA MET A 8 5.43 -7.57 0.69
C MET A 8 5.61 -7.00 -0.72
N ILE A 9 6.70 -7.33 -1.39
CA ILE A 9 6.92 -6.93 -2.79
C ILE A 9 5.84 -7.55 -3.69
N ASN A 10 5.51 -8.81 -3.49
CA ASN A 10 4.43 -9.44 -4.24
C ASN A 10 3.08 -8.77 -3.97
N HIS A 11 2.85 -8.33 -2.74
CA HIS A 11 1.63 -7.59 -2.40
C HIS A 11 1.60 -6.22 -3.09
N HIS A 12 2.74 -5.55 -3.25
CA HIS A 12 2.83 -4.32 -4.05
C HIS A 12 2.33 -4.54 -5.48
N LYS A 13 2.70 -5.68 -6.08
CA LYS A 13 2.27 -6.00 -7.45
C LYS A 13 0.75 -6.19 -7.52
N GLU A 14 0.16 -6.81 -6.51
CA GLU A 14 -1.30 -6.96 -6.44
C GLU A 14 -1.99 -5.60 -6.31
N CYS A 15 -1.44 -4.69 -5.51
CA CYS A 15 -1.96 -3.34 -5.37
C CYS A 15 -1.87 -2.57 -6.70
N ASP A 16 -0.75 -2.69 -7.40
CA ASP A 16 -0.56 -2.06 -8.72
C ASP A 16 -1.63 -2.53 -9.71
N GLU A 17 -1.94 -3.82 -9.68
CA GLU A 17 -2.92 -4.40 -10.60
C GLU A 17 -4.33 -3.87 -10.34
N VAL A 18 -4.78 -3.84 -9.08
CA VAL A 18 -6.12 -3.31 -8.76
C VAL A 18 -6.21 -1.82 -9.00
N PHE A 19 -5.11 -1.08 -8.80
CA PHE A 19 -5.03 0.34 -9.13
C PHE A 19 -5.25 0.56 -10.63
N ALA A 20 -4.53 -0.19 -11.47
CA ALA A 20 -4.61 -0.05 -12.92
C ALA A 20 -6.00 -0.39 -13.45
N ARG A 21 -6.65 -1.39 -12.89
CA ARG A 21 -8.00 -1.79 -13.29
C ARG A 21 -9.04 -0.72 -12.97
N ALA A 22 -8.92 -0.06 -11.83
CA ALA A 22 -9.82 1.04 -11.48
C ALA A 22 -9.61 2.23 -12.42
N GLU A 23 -8.36 2.57 -12.72
CA GLU A 23 -8.02 3.66 -13.63
C GLU A 23 -8.59 3.40 -15.03
N GLU A 24 -8.48 2.17 -15.53
CA GLU A 24 -9.02 1.78 -16.82
C GLU A 24 -10.53 1.98 -16.88
N ALA A 25 -11.26 1.54 -15.87
CA ALA A 25 -12.71 1.67 -15.84
C ALA A 25 -13.16 3.13 -15.81
N VAL A 26 -12.46 3.99 -15.09
CA VAL A 26 -12.72 5.43 -15.08
C VAL A 26 -12.46 6.04 -16.46
N GLY A 27 -11.36 5.64 -17.10
CA GLY A 27 -11.03 6.11 -18.45
C GLY A 27 -12.08 5.74 -19.48
N GLU A 28 -12.78 4.62 -19.30
CA GLU A 28 -13.87 4.17 -20.16
C GLU A 28 -15.22 4.77 -19.75
N ALA A 29 -15.27 5.54 -18.68
CA ALA A 29 -16.49 6.09 -18.09
C ALA A 29 -17.51 5.00 -17.73
N ASP A 30 -17.03 3.81 -17.39
CA ASP A 30 -17.86 2.71 -16.88
C ASP A 30 -17.94 2.83 -15.36
N TRP A 31 -18.88 3.65 -14.90
CA TRP A 31 -18.92 4.06 -13.49
C TRP A 31 -19.28 2.94 -12.54
N ALA A 32 -20.13 1.99 -12.94
CA ALA A 32 -20.45 0.84 -12.11
C ALA A 32 -19.21 -0.04 -11.89
N ARG A 33 -18.48 -0.30 -12.97
CA ARG A 33 -17.24 -1.08 -12.90
C ARG A 33 -16.16 -0.31 -12.14
N ALA A 34 -16.05 1.00 -12.39
CA ALA A 34 -15.09 1.86 -11.71
C ALA A 34 -15.31 1.84 -10.20
N GLN A 35 -16.56 1.91 -9.74
CA GLN A 35 -16.89 1.85 -8.32
C GLN A 35 -16.42 0.53 -7.70
N ALA A 36 -16.75 -0.59 -8.33
CA ALA A 36 -16.37 -1.92 -7.82
C ALA A 36 -14.85 -2.09 -7.78
N ARG A 37 -14.16 -1.65 -8.83
CA ARG A 37 -12.70 -1.77 -8.93
C ARG A 37 -11.99 -0.83 -7.97
N PHE A 38 -12.52 0.38 -7.77
CA PHE A 38 -11.97 1.32 -6.80
C PHE A 38 -12.12 0.78 -5.38
N ASP A 39 -13.26 0.18 -5.05
CA ASP A 39 -13.46 -0.44 -3.74
C ASP A 39 -12.46 -1.59 -3.52
N ALA A 40 -12.19 -2.40 -4.54
CA ALA A 40 -11.17 -3.44 -4.47
C ALA A 40 -9.77 -2.85 -4.23
N PHE A 41 -9.45 -1.77 -4.93
CA PHE A 41 -8.19 -1.05 -4.77
C PHE A 41 -8.02 -0.52 -3.35
N THR A 42 -9.04 0.15 -2.80
CA THR A 42 -8.95 0.71 -1.45
C THR A 42 -8.82 -0.38 -0.40
N ARG A 43 -9.52 -1.51 -0.55
CA ARG A 43 -9.39 -2.65 0.36
C ARG A 43 -7.97 -3.20 0.36
N GLN A 44 -7.36 -3.38 -0.80
CA GLN A 44 -5.99 -3.87 -0.91
C GLN A 44 -4.98 -2.89 -0.31
N MET A 45 -5.15 -1.59 -0.57
CA MET A 45 -4.26 -0.58 -0.01
C MET A 45 -4.40 -0.49 1.51
N ASP A 46 -5.63 -0.50 2.03
CA ASP A 46 -5.85 -0.46 3.48
C ASP A 46 -5.25 -1.70 4.14
N ARG A 47 -5.42 -2.87 3.53
CA ARG A 47 -4.81 -4.10 4.03
C ARG A 47 -3.29 -3.98 4.05
N HIS A 48 -2.70 -3.45 2.99
CA HIS A 48 -1.26 -3.25 2.90
C HIS A 48 -0.76 -2.32 4.01
N PHE A 49 -1.44 -1.18 4.19
CA PHE A 49 -1.08 -0.22 5.24
C PHE A 49 -1.20 -0.86 6.64
N ASP A 50 -2.23 -1.68 6.85
CA ASP A 50 -2.44 -2.36 8.13
C ASP A 50 -1.38 -3.45 8.37
N MET A 51 -1.00 -4.20 7.33
CA MET A 51 0.07 -5.18 7.45
C MET A 51 1.37 -4.53 7.91
N GLU A 52 1.68 -3.36 7.37
CA GLU A 52 2.87 -2.62 7.77
C GLU A 52 2.68 -1.91 9.10
N GLY A 53 1.63 -1.12 9.22
CA GLY A 53 1.42 -0.25 10.38
C GLY A 53 1.09 -0.99 11.67
N ASN A 54 0.41 -2.12 11.57
CA ASN A 54 -0.06 -2.87 12.75
C ASN A 54 0.75 -4.13 13.04
N VAL A 55 1.52 -4.64 12.09
CA VAL A 55 2.29 -5.87 12.27
C VAL A 55 3.80 -5.61 12.10
N LEU A 56 4.24 -5.25 10.91
CA LEU A 56 5.67 -5.18 10.61
C LEU A 56 6.39 -4.02 11.32
N PHE A 57 5.85 -2.82 11.22
CA PHE A 57 6.52 -1.65 11.78
C PHE A 57 6.62 -1.72 13.30
N PRO A 58 5.55 -2.11 14.05
CA PRO A 58 5.70 -2.25 15.50
C PRO A 58 6.75 -3.29 15.90
N GLU A 59 6.81 -4.43 15.23
CA GLU A 59 7.81 -5.46 15.52
C GLU A 59 9.22 -4.97 15.23
N PHE A 60 9.41 -4.27 14.11
CA PHE A 60 10.69 -3.70 13.73
C PHE A 60 11.12 -2.62 14.74
N GLU A 61 10.20 -1.74 15.12
CA GLU A 61 10.46 -0.67 16.09
C GLU A 61 10.83 -1.24 17.46
N ASN A 62 10.12 -2.26 17.90
CA ASN A 62 10.42 -2.92 19.17
C ASN A 62 11.79 -3.62 19.15
N LYS A 63 12.10 -4.31 18.07
CA LYS A 63 13.36 -5.07 17.96
C LYS A 63 14.58 -4.14 17.86
N THR A 64 14.44 -3.02 17.15
CA THR A 64 15.54 -2.07 16.95
C THR A 64 15.61 -0.99 18.02
N GLY A 65 14.52 -0.76 18.75
CA GLY A 65 14.42 0.34 19.70
C GLY A 65 14.21 1.70 19.05
N HIS A 66 13.89 1.74 17.76
CA HIS A 66 13.74 2.99 17.02
C HIS A 66 12.31 3.17 16.51
N ALA A 67 11.58 4.09 17.13
CA ALA A 67 10.23 4.47 16.69
C ALA A 67 10.23 5.70 15.77
N GLY A 68 11.38 6.37 15.59
CA GLY A 68 11.49 7.63 14.86
C GLY A 68 12.35 7.56 13.60
N GLY A 69 12.52 6.39 13.01
CA GLY A 69 13.37 6.19 11.83
C GLY A 69 12.59 5.97 10.54
N PRO A 70 13.02 5.02 9.70
CA PRO A 70 12.40 4.79 8.39
C PRO A 70 10.94 4.41 8.46
N THR A 71 10.49 3.73 9.53
CA THR A 71 9.08 3.37 9.68
C THR A 71 8.20 4.60 9.88
N GLN A 72 8.68 5.63 10.58
CA GLN A 72 7.92 6.87 10.75
C GLN A 72 7.72 7.57 9.41
N VAL A 73 8.74 7.62 8.57
CA VAL A 73 8.61 8.19 7.22
C VAL A 73 7.58 7.43 6.41
N MET A 74 7.59 6.10 6.48
CA MET A 74 6.62 5.27 5.77
C MET A 74 5.20 5.52 6.26
N ARG A 75 5.01 5.66 7.57
CA ARG A 75 3.69 5.98 8.14
C ARG A 75 3.17 7.33 7.65
N MET A 76 4.04 8.33 7.56
CA MET A 76 3.68 9.65 7.02
C MET A 76 3.29 9.56 5.54
N GLU A 77 4.01 8.75 4.78
CA GLU A 77 3.69 8.53 3.36
C GLU A 77 2.36 7.78 3.19
N HIS A 78 2.05 6.81 4.06
CA HIS A 78 0.74 6.16 4.09
C HIS A 78 -0.38 7.19 4.26
N ASP A 79 -0.21 8.13 5.21
CA ASP A 79 -1.22 9.16 5.45
C ASP A 79 -1.43 10.04 4.23
N LYS A 80 -0.36 10.42 3.54
CA LYS A 80 -0.46 11.21 2.30
C LYS A 80 -1.20 10.44 1.21
N MET A 81 -0.90 9.15 1.07
CA MET A 81 -1.59 8.32 0.08
C MET A 81 -3.08 8.17 0.41
N ARG A 82 -3.42 8.03 1.69
CA ARG A 82 -4.82 7.96 2.12
C ARG A 82 -5.59 9.24 1.77
N VAL A 83 -4.96 10.41 1.94
CA VAL A 83 -5.59 11.69 1.56
C VAL A 83 -5.92 11.69 0.07
N VAL A 84 -4.98 11.29 -0.79
CA VAL A 84 -5.22 11.25 -2.23
C VAL A 84 -6.32 10.24 -2.57
N MET A 85 -6.34 9.08 -1.91
CA MET A 85 -7.39 8.07 -2.12
C MET A 85 -8.77 8.64 -1.76
N HIS A 86 -8.87 9.43 -0.70
CA HIS A 86 -10.11 10.12 -0.33
C HIS A 86 -10.58 11.08 -1.43
N GLU A 87 -9.65 11.85 -1.98
CA GLU A 87 -9.95 12.78 -3.06
C GLU A 87 -10.37 12.03 -4.34
N MET A 88 -9.72 10.90 -4.62
CA MET A 88 -10.09 10.03 -5.74
C MET A 88 -11.51 9.50 -5.58
N ARG A 89 -11.91 9.12 -4.38
CA ARG A 89 -13.26 8.65 -4.11
C ARG A 89 -14.28 9.75 -4.38
N ALA A 90 -14.02 10.98 -3.95
CA ALA A 90 -14.90 12.10 -4.21
C ALA A 90 -15.07 12.35 -5.70
N ALA A 91 -13.98 12.28 -6.49
CA ALA A 91 -14.04 12.43 -7.93
C ALA A 91 -14.85 11.30 -8.59
N LEU A 92 -14.69 10.08 -8.09
CA LEU A 92 -15.44 8.92 -8.57
C LEU A 92 -16.95 9.09 -8.33
N GLU A 93 -17.32 9.52 -7.12
CA GLU A 93 -18.73 9.76 -6.76
C GLU A 93 -19.36 10.86 -7.59
N ALA A 94 -18.56 11.88 -7.95
CA ALA A 94 -18.98 12.96 -8.82
C ALA A 94 -18.96 12.56 -10.31
N LYS A 95 -18.48 11.37 -10.64
CA LYS A 95 -18.30 10.91 -12.02
C LYS A 95 -17.43 11.88 -12.82
N ASP A 96 -16.40 12.43 -12.18
CA ASP A 96 -15.46 13.37 -12.77
C ASP A 96 -14.19 12.60 -13.18
N ALA A 97 -14.19 12.10 -14.40
CA ALA A 97 -13.08 11.28 -14.91
C ALA A 97 -11.77 12.07 -14.96
N GLU A 98 -11.82 13.33 -15.40
CA GLU A 98 -10.62 14.16 -15.49
C GLU A 98 -9.96 14.37 -14.14
N GLN A 99 -10.76 14.69 -13.13
CA GLN A 99 -10.28 14.89 -11.77
C GLN A 99 -9.70 13.58 -11.21
N TYR A 100 -10.42 12.46 -11.39
CA TYR A 100 -9.95 11.16 -10.90
C TYR A 100 -8.62 10.78 -11.55
N LEU A 101 -8.50 10.92 -12.88
CA LEU A 101 -7.29 10.53 -13.59
C LEU A 101 -6.09 11.40 -13.21
N GLY A 102 -6.32 12.70 -12.95
CA GLY A 102 -5.27 13.59 -12.45
C GLY A 102 -4.78 13.18 -11.07
N LEU A 103 -5.72 12.84 -10.16
CA LEU A 103 -5.38 12.36 -8.82
C LEU A 103 -4.71 10.98 -8.87
N SER A 104 -5.12 10.14 -9.82
CA SER A 104 -4.50 8.83 -10.07
C SER A 104 -3.03 8.96 -10.42
N GLU A 105 -2.66 9.94 -11.26
CA GLU A 105 -1.25 10.19 -11.58
C GLU A 105 -0.47 10.63 -10.35
N THR A 106 -1.05 11.50 -9.53
CA THR A 106 -0.44 11.92 -8.25
C THR A 106 -0.21 10.73 -7.33
N PHE A 107 -1.24 9.89 -7.18
CA PHE A 107 -1.15 8.68 -6.37
C PHE A 107 -0.06 7.75 -6.87
N LEU A 108 0.03 7.53 -8.18
CA LEU A 108 1.02 6.65 -8.78
C LEU A 108 2.44 7.09 -8.45
N VAL A 109 2.72 8.39 -8.54
CA VAL A 109 4.05 8.93 -8.21
C VAL A 109 4.37 8.70 -6.73
N LEU A 110 3.41 9.00 -5.84
CA LEU A 110 3.61 8.79 -4.39
C LEU A 110 3.86 7.31 -4.09
N MET A 111 3.07 6.43 -4.69
CA MET A 111 3.17 5.00 -4.47
C MET A 111 4.50 4.43 -4.98
N GLN A 112 4.93 4.85 -6.18
CA GLN A 112 6.20 4.39 -6.75
C GLN A 112 7.40 4.82 -5.92
N GLN A 113 7.42 6.07 -5.47
CA GLN A 113 8.49 6.58 -4.61
C GLN A 113 8.51 5.85 -3.26
N HIS A 114 7.34 5.64 -2.68
CA HIS A 114 7.19 4.92 -1.43
C HIS A 114 7.66 3.47 -1.56
N ASN A 115 7.18 2.75 -2.57
CA ASN A 115 7.55 1.37 -2.82
C ASN A 115 9.04 1.20 -3.10
N PHE A 116 9.65 2.15 -3.80
CA PHE A 116 11.08 2.14 -4.08
C PHE A 116 11.89 2.13 -2.77
N LYS A 117 11.49 2.95 -1.80
CA LYS A 117 12.16 3.01 -0.50
C LYS A 117 11.95 1.73 0.30
N GLU A 118 10.75 1.18 0.27
CA GLU A 118 10.46 -0.06 0.96
C GLU A 118 11.21 -1.24 0.36
N GLU A 119 11.12 -1.41 -0.95
CA GLU A 119 11.73 -2.56 -1.64
C GLU A 119 13.25 -2.49 -1.66
N GLY A 120 13.80 -1.28 -1.80
CA GLY A 120 15.24 -1.10 -1.89
C GLY A 120 15.97 -1.02 -0.56
N ILE A 121 15.29 -0.60 0.49
CA ILE A 121 15.93 -0.33 1.79
C ILE A 121 15.21 -1.00 2.95
N LEU A 122 13.96 -0.62 3.21
CA LEU A 122 13.28 -1.00 4.46
C LEU A 122 13.02 -2.50 4.56
N TYR A 123 12.56 -3.14 3.49
CA TYR A 123 12.28 -4.58 3.53
C TYR A 123 13.54 -5.41 3.74
N ASN A 124 14.69 -4.96 3.21
CA ASN A 124 15.97 -5.61 3.48
C ASN A 124 16.33 -5.50 4.96
N MET A 125 16.09 -4.35 5.56
CA MET A 125 16.31 -4.16 7.00
C MET A 125 15.38 -5.04 7.82
N ILE A 126 14.11 -5.12 7.43
CA ILE A 126 13.12 -5.98 8.10
C ILE A 126 13.54 -7.45 8.02
N ASP A 127 13.97 -7.92 6.86
CA ASP A 127 14.44 -9.30 6.70
C ASP A 127 15.65 -9.59 7.58
N GLN A 128 16.57 -8.65 7.71
CA GLN A 128 17.75 -8.80 8.57
C GLN A 128 17.38 -8.83 10.05
N VAL A 129 16.47 -7.96 10.47
CA VAL A 129 16.12 -7.80 11.90
C VAL A 129 15.10 -8.82 12.34
N LEU A 130 14.10 -9.14 11.49
CA LEU A 130 12.95 -9.98 11.83
C LEU A 130 12.95 -11.33 11.13
N GLY A 131 14.00 -11.68 10.39
CA GLY A 131 14.03 -12.90 9.60
C GLY A 131 13.90 -14.18 10.42
N ASP A 132 14.34 -14.17 11.67
CA ASP A 132 14.19 -15.30 12.61
C ASP A 132 12.74 -15.54 13.04
N GLN A 133 11.88 -14.53 12.87
CA GLN A 133 10.44 -14.60 13.15
C GLN A 133 9.61 -14.70 11.88
N GLY A 134 10.24 -15.00 10.74
CA GLY A 134 9.61 -14.93 9.43
C GLY A 134 8.31 -15.72 9.31
N GLU A 135 8.32 -17.00 9.74
CA GLU A 135 7.12 -17.84 9.63
C GLU A 135 5.95 -17.29 10.45
N LYS A 136 6.23 -16.84 11.67
CA LYS A 136 5.22 -16.26 12.56
C LYS A 136 4.63 -14.99 11.97
N LEU A 137 5.49 -14.11 11.47
CA LEU A 137 5.05 -12.83 10.92
C LEU A 137 4.30 -13.01 9.61
N LEU A 138 4.73 -13.93 8.74
CA LEU A 138 3.99 -14.23 7.52
C LEU A 138 2.57 -14.72 7.82
N ALA A 139 2.42 -15.57 8.84
CA ALA A 139 1.10 -16.02 9.27
C ALA A 139 0.24 -14.86 9.77
N GLN A 140 0.83 -13.93 10.53
CA GLN A 140 0.12 -12.74 11.00
C GLN A 140 -0.28 -11.82 9.85
N LEU A 141 0.58 -11.65 8.85
CA LEU A 141 0.27 -10.84 7.67
C LEU A 141 -0.89 -11.43 6.88
N ASP A 142 -0.90 -12.75 6.70
CA ASP A 142 -2.00 -13.43 6.01
C ASP A 142 -3.34 -13.25 6.72
N SER A 143 -3.33 -13.07 8.04
CA SER A 143 -4.55 -12.91 8.83
C SER A 143 -5.11 -11.50 8.82
N VAL A 144 -4.40 -10.52 8.27
CA VAL A 144 -4.88 -9.14 8.19
C VAL A 144 -6.02 -9.06 7.16
N ALA A 145 -7.15 -8.52 7.59
CA ALA A 145 -8.35 -8.42 6.76
C ALA A 145 -8.30 -7.26 5.77
#